data_fb6b2ba6fdc2bf582e8b678b3a7fafd0
#
_entry.id   fb6b2ba6fdc2bf582e8b678b3a7fafd0
#
_cell.length_a   1.000
_cell.length_b   1.000
_cell.length_c   1.000
_cell.angle_alpha   90.00
_cell.angle_beta   90.00
_cell.angle_gamma   90.00
#
_symmetry.space_group_name_H-M   'P 1'
#
loop_
_entity.id
_entity.type
_entity.pdbx_description
1 polymer ?
#
loop_
_entity_poly.entity_id
_entity_poly.type
_entity_poly.pdbx_seq_one_letter_code
_entity_poly.pdbx_strand_id
1 'polypeptide(L)'
;MTDARHHIRWCFHTTAMVSDYERSRDALAWLVGSRALEDHVVDDPAIGRRGGMTWIGDNSIELGEPAVAGGAVDRFVQRFGSHMSSIAVQVEDIDATVRHLEAVGCRVASRIDDVIVFTDPRTTAGVVIEWYGGVPPNDPRFGTPIPPYPIAPLLEVTHMAFGGAVVDDPAAAAARLAEVFATSVTFTDATAGAARPAAGVSLADMTLALWALPDEVTSDALWGHVYRRAQTSSLGVLVPDLASASDSLTAASVPLVRHDEAMIVVHPDATGGIVVVVVDRLLPGDPRAS
;
A
#
# COMPACT_ATOMS: atom_id res chain seq x y z
N MET A 1 -10.07 31.20 16.42
CA MET A 1 -9.44 30.28 15.45
C MET A 1 -9.22 28.98 16.19
N THR A 2 -10.00 27.97 15.92
CA THR A 2 -9.76 26.61 16.45
C THR A 2 -8.44 26.14 15.87
N ASP A 3 -7.53 25.78 16.74
CA ASP A 3 -6.22 25.23 16.40
C ASP A 3 -6.48 23.92 15.63
N ALA A 4 -6.44 23.96 14.29
CA ALA A 4 -6.69 22.79 13.45
C ALA A 4 -5.58 21.78 13.73
N ARG A 5 -5.93 20.68 14.37
CA ARG A 5 -4.99 19.60 14.69
C ARG A 5 -4.80 18.72 13.48
N HIS A 6 -3.56 18.22 13.31
CA HIS A 6 -3.30 17.15 12.36
C HIS A 6 -4.15 15.93 12.73
N HIS A 7 -4.88 15.39 11.76
CA HIS A 7 -5.73 14.21 11.93
C HIS A 7 -5.83 13.43 10.63
N ILE A 8 -5.49 12.13 10.69
CA ILE A 8 -5.72 11.20 9.59
C ILE A 8 -7.16 10.72 9.66
N ARG A 9 -7.89 10.82 8.56
CA ARG A 9 -9.27 10.33 8.45
C ARG A 9 -9.31 8.84 8.15
N TRP A 10 -8.49 8.41 7.19
CA TRP A 10 -8.34 7.01 6.73
C TRP A 10 -7.10 6.86 5.85
N CYS A 11 -6.72 5.61 5.58
CA CYS A 11 -5.81 5.29 4.49
C CYS A 11 -6.52 5.57 3.15
N PHE A 12 -6.03 6.53 2.39
CA PHE A 12 -6.67 6.91 1.13
C PHE A 12 -6.47 5.83 0.07
N HIS A 13 -5.25 5.46 -0.19
CA HIS A 13 -4.87 4.35 -1.07
C HIS A 13 -3.45 3.87 -0.80
N THR A 14 -3.13 2.69 -1.30
CA THR A 14 -1.75 2.28 -1.55
C THR A 14 -1.42 2.56 -3.01
N THR A 15 -0.14 2.81 -3.35
CA THR A 15 0.27 3.09 -4.72
C THR A 15 1.27 2.07 -5.22
N ALA A 16 1.10 1.61 -6.45
CA ALA A 16 2.09 0.81 -7.16
C ALA A 16 2.47 1.47 -8.49
N MET A 17 3.78 1.53 -8.78
CA MET A 17 4.29 1.89 -10.08
C MET A 17 4.61 0.63 -10.85
N VAL A 18 4.00 0.48 -12.03
CA VAL A 18 4.05 -0.74 -12.84
C VAL A 18 4.58 -0.45 -14.24
N SER A 19 5.13 -1.45 -14.90
CA SER A 19 5.62 -1.33 -16.28
C SER A 19 4.50 -1.41 -17.32
N ASP A 20 3.33 -1.95 -16.94
CA ASP A 20 2.17 -2.17 -17.79
C ASP A 20 0.91 -2.02 -16.92
N TYR A 21 0.25 -0.89 -17.04
CA TYR A 21 -0.93 -0.55 -16.25
C TYR A 21 -2.10 -1.49 -16.53
N GLU A 22 -2.39 -1.75 -17.80
CA GLU A 22 -3.56 -2.56 -18.18
C GLU A 22 -3.40 -4.00 -17.71
N ARG A 23 -2.22 -4.58 -17.88
CA ARG A 23 -1.92 -5.93 -17.38
C ARG A 23 -2.07 -6.02 -15.87
N SER A 24 -1.55 -5.05 -15.12
CA SER A 24 -1.61 -5.07 -13.65
C SER A 24 -3.03 -4.87 -13.14
N ARG A 25 -3.80 -3.94 -13.76
CA ARG A 25 -5.22 -3.71 -13.48
C ARG A 25 -6.05 -4.97 -13.72
N ASP A 26 -5.88 -5.61 -14.88
CA ASP A 26 -6.67 -6.80 -15.26
C ASP A 26 -6.30 -8.01 -14.39
N ALA A 27 -5.03 -8.16 -14.03
CA ALA A 27 -4.57 -9.20 -13.11
C ALA A 27 -5.16 -9.03 -11.70
N LEU A 28 -5.20 -7.81 -11.16
CA LEU A 28 -5.85 -7.53 -9.88
C LEU A 28 -7.38 -7.70 -9.97
N ALA A 29 -8.01 -7.31 -11.08
CA ALA A 29 -9.44 -7.53 -11.29
C ALA A 29 -9.78 -9.02 -11.25
N TRP A 30 -9.00 -9.84 -11.94
CA TRP A 30 -9.17 -11.28 -11.94
C TRP A 30 -8.86 -11.93 -10.58
N LEU A 31 -7.76 -11.54 -9.92
CA LEU A 31 -7.32 -12.21 -8.70
C LEU A 31 -8.17 -11.82 -7.48
N VAL A 32 -8.33 -10.52 -7.25
CA VAL A 32 -8.91 -9.97 -6.01
C VAL A 32 -10.17 -9.12 -6.23
N GLY A 33 -10.71 -9.10 -7.44
CA GLY A 33 -11.92 -8.36 -7.76
C GLY A 33 -11.74 -6.86 -7.70
N SER A 34 -10.59 -6.34 -8.13
CA SER A 34 -10.42 -4.90 -8.21
C SER A 34 -11.33 -4.29 -9.28
N ARG A 35 -11.83 -3.08 -9.02
CA ARG A 35 -12.80 -2.37 -9.88
C ARG A 35 -12.28 -0.98 -10.18
N ALA A 36 -12.02 -0.69 -11.45
CA ALA A 36 -11.52 0.61 -11.86
C ALA A 36 -12.52 1.72 -11.48
N LEU A 37 -12.05 2.75 -10.79
CA LEU A 37 -12.82 3.94 -10.43
C LEU A 37 -12.61 5.04 -11.48
N GLU A 38 -11.38 5.29 -11.85
CA GLU A 38 -11.00 6.27 -12.84
C GLU A 38 -9.64 5.94 -13.47
N ASP A 39 -9.45 6.39 -14.69
CA ASP A 39 -8.15 6.44 -15.36
C ASP A 39 -7.73 7.91 -15.52
N HIS A 40 -6.44 8.18 -15.41
CA HIS A 40 -5.90 9.51 -15.57
C HIS A 40 -4.51 9.49 -16.23
N VAL A 41 -4.17 10.60 -16.88
CA VAL A 41 -2.83 10.82 -17.44
C VAL A 41 -2.28 12.11 -16.86
N VAL A 42 -1.06 12.03 -16.33
CA VAL A 42 -0.29 13.17 -15.86
C VAL A 42 0.93 13.33 -16.76
N ASP A 43 0.87 14.24 -17.71
CA ASP A 43 1.93 14.47 -18.70
C ASP A 43 3.08 15.33 -18.19
N ASP A 44 2.99 15.86 -16.95
CA ASP A 44 4.09 16.63 -16.34
C ASP A 44 5.36 15.77 -16.30
N PRO A 45 6.48 16.21 -16.91
CA PRO A 45 7.74 15.48 -16.90
C PRO A 45 8.29 15.19 -15.49
N ALA A 46 7.90 15.97 -14.48
CA ALA A 46 8.30 15.74 -13.10
C ALA A 46 7.64 14.47 -12.52
N ILE A 47 6.42 14.18 -12.89
CA ILE A 47 5.63 13.02 -12.47
C ILE A 47 5.61 11.97 -13.60
N GLY A 48 5.10 12.31 -14.78
CA GLY A 48 5.11 11.49 -15.99
C GLY A 48 4.39 10.17 -15.82
N ARG A 49 3.09 10.19 -15.50
CA ARG A 49 2.32 9.00 -15.12
C ARG A 49 1.04 8.86 -15.94
N ARG A 50 0.77 7.65 -16.44
CA ARG A 50 -0.56 7.17 -16.85
C ARG A 50 -1.01 6.12 -15.86
N GLY A 51 -2.26 6.14 -15.44
CA GLY A 51 -2.75 5.15 -14.50
C GLY A 51 -4.17 5.39 -14.04
N GLY A 52 -4.52 4.84 -12.90
CA GLY A 52 -5.85 4.99 -12.37
C GLY A 52 -6.01 4.42 -10.96
N MET A 53 -7.14 4.75 -10.37
CA MET A 53 -7.57 4.24 -9.09
C MET A 53 -8.43 3.00 -9.29
N THR A 54 -8.18 1.96 -8.50
CA THR A 54 -9.01 0.75 -8.47
C THR A 54 -9.44 0.44 -7.05
N TRP A 55 -10.68 -0.05 -6.88
CA TRP A 55 -11.28 -0.37 -5.59
C TRP A 55 -11.16 -1.86 -5.29
N ILE A 56 -10.67 -2.22 -4.10
CA ILE A 56 -10.52 -3.59 -3.62
C ILE A 56 -11.16 -3.68 -2.23
N GLY A 57 -12.20 -4.52 -2.08
CA GLY A 57 -12.90 -4.64 -0.80
C GLY A 57 -13.51 -3.31 -0.35
N ASP A 58 -12.86 -2.64 0.58
CA ASP A 58 -13.27 -1.38 1.22
C ASP A 58 -12.28 -0.23 1.03
N ASN A 59 -11.23 -0.41 0.23
CA ASN A 59 -10.21 0.61 0.00
C ASN A 59 -9.72 0.60 -1.45
N SER A 60 -8.78 1.47 -1.79
CA SER A 60 -8.27 1.63 -3.15
C SER A 60 -6.76 1.41 -3.27
N ILE A 61 -6.36 0.99 -4.45
CA ILE A 61 -4.97 1.02 -4.92
C ILE A 61 -4.88 1.93 -6.15
N GLU A 62 -3.87 2.78 -6.18
CA GLU A 62 -3.50 3.55 -7.35
C GLU A 62 -2.42 2.80 -8.13
N LEU A 63 -2.65 2.60 -9.42
CA LEU A 63 -1.69 2.01 -10.34
C LEU A 63 -1.18 3.08 -11.29
N GLY A 64 0.13 3.15 -11.49
CA GLY A 64 0.73 4.10 -12.42
C GLY A 64 1.81 3.47 -13.27
N GLU A 65 1.82 3.75 -14.58
CA GLU A 65 2.92 3.41 -15.47
C GLU A 65 3.60 4.66 -16.02
N PRO A 66 4.83 4.56 -16.55
CA PRO A 66 5.51 5.69 -17.16
C PRO A 66 4.74 6.25 -18.35
N ALA A 67 4.37 7.55 -18.31
CA ALA A 67 3.83 8.30 -19.46
C ALA A 67 4.91 9.16 -20.14
N VAL A 68 5.97 9.50 -19.42
CA VAL A 68 7.06 10.36 -19.91
C VAL A 68 8.40 9.68 -19.67
N ALA A 69 9.16 9.45 -20.74
CA ALA A 69 10.52 8.89 -20.64
C ALA A 69 11.43 9.80 -19.79
N GLY A 70 12.16 9.22 -18.85
CA GLY A 70 12.99 9.96 -17.90
C GLY A 70 12.21 10.70 -16.81
N GLY A 71 10.89 10.58 -16.74
CA GLY A 71 10.04 11.06 -15.63
C GLY A 71 10.30 10.33 -14.31
N ALA A 72 9.69 10.78 -13.22
CA ALA A 72 9.89 10.17 -11.91
C ALA A 72 9.44 8.70 -11.89
N VAL A 73 8.29 8.39 -12.50
CA VAL A 73 7.75 7.03 -12.58
C VAL A 73 8.62 6.14 -13.46
N ASP A 74 9.10 6.64 -14.61
CA ASP A 74 10.01 5.89 -15.48
C ASP A 74 11.31 5.52 -14.75
N ARG A 75 11.93 6.48 -14.06
CA ARG A 75 13.12 6.20 -13.24
C ARG A 75 12.86 5.20 -12.12
N PHE A 76 11.66 5.25 -11.51
CA PHE A 76 11.28 4.29 -10.47
C PHE A 76 11.17 2.87 -11.06
N VAL A 77 10.42 2.70 -12.16
CA VAL A 77 10.21 1.39 -12.80
C VAL A 77 11.51 0.82 -13.37
N GLN A 78 12.37 1.67 -13.98
CA GLN A 78 13.69 1.23 -14.44
C GLN A 78 14.59 0.74 -13.30
N ARG A 79 14.45 1.33 -12.12
CA ARG A 79 15.30 0.99 -10.97
C ARG A 79 14.79 -0.23 -10.18
N PHE A 80 13.48 -0.33 -9.99
CA PHE A 80 12.86 -1.30 -9.07
C PHE A 80 12.01 -2.35 -9.77
N GLY A 81 11.70 -2.17 -11.06
CA GLY A 81 10.64 -2.92 -11.73
C GLY A 81 9.25 -2.45 -11.31
N SER A 82 8.24 -3.24 -11.65
CA SER A 82 6.88 -3.04 -11.14
C SER A 82 6.83 -3.31 -9.65
N HIS A 83 6.36 -2.36 -8.86
CA HIS A 83 6.50 -2.40 -7.40
C HIS A 83 5.58 -1.43 -6.66
N MET A 84 5.26 -1.74 -5.40
CA MET A 84 4.61 -0.78 -4.49
C MET A 84 5.53 0.42 -4.25
N SER A 85 4.99 1.64 -4.25
CA SER A 85 5.78 2.87 -4.17
C SER A 85 5.48 3.71 -2.93
N SER A 86 4.23 3.85 -2.54
CA SER A 86 3.82 4.72 -1.43
C SER A 86 2.53 4.27 -0.76
N ILE A 87 2.23 4.91 0.36
CA ILE A 87 0.96 4.83 1.05
C ILE A 87 0.42 6.25 1.15
N ALA A 88 -0.83 6.45 0.76
CA ALA A 88 -1.52 7.72 0.87
C ALA A 88 -2.50 7.72 2.05
N VAL A 89 -2.55 8.82 2.77
CA VAL A 89 -3.49 9.05 3.87
C VAL A 89 -4.29 10.33 3.63
N GLN A 90 -5.59 10.25 3.87
CA GLN A 90 -6.48 11.40 3.83
C GLN A 90 -6.36 12.20 5.12
N VAL A 91 -6.17 13.50 5.00
CA VAL A 91 -6.12 14.44 6.13
C VAL A 91 -7.17 15.53 5.99
N GLU A 92 -7.55 16.16 7.10
CA GLU A 92 -8.54 17.23 7.08
C GLU A 92 -7.94 18.59 6.66
N ASP A 93 -6.69 18.85 7.07
CA ASP A 93 -6.00 20.11 6.85
C ASP A 93 -4.52 19.85 6.51
N ILE A 94 -4.16 20.11 5.26
CA ILE A 94 -2.81 19.86 4.77
C ILE A 94 -1.77 20.78 5.42
N ASP A 95 -2.13 22.02 5.75
CA ASP A 95 -1.23 22.95 6.39
C ASP A 95 -1.00 22.61 7.87
N ALA A 96 -2.03 22.12 8.57
CA ALA A 96 -1.88 21.55 9.91
C ALA A 96 -1.00 20.30 9.87
N THR A 97 -1.15 19.47 8.83
CA THR A 97 -0.31 18.30 8.61
C THR A 97 1.15 18.70 8.40
N VAL A 98 1.44 19.67 7.55
CA VAL A 98 2.82 20.17 7.33
C VAL A 98 3.44 20.68 8.62
N ARG A 99 2.71 21.48 9.39
CA ARG A 99 3.20 21.97 10.71
C ARG A 99 3.49 20.82 11.67
N HIS A 100 2.63 19.80 11.71
CA HIS A 100 2.87 18.61 12.53
C HIS A 100 4.13 17.86 12.08
N LEU A 101 4.26 17.60 10.78
CA LEU A 101 5.43 16.90 10.20
C LEU A 101 6.75 17.63 10.56
N GLU A 102 6.77 18.95 10.43
CA GLU A 102 7.92 19.77 10.84
C GLU A 102 8.20 19.67 12.34
N ALA A 103 7.17 19.71 13.17
CA ALA A 103 7.29 19.63 14.63
C ALA A 103 7.88 18.28 15.09
N VAL A 104 7.56 17.17 14.39
CA VAL A 104 8.12 15.85 14.68
C VAL A 104 9.41 15.54 13.88
N GLY A 105 10.00 16.57 13.24
CA GLY A 105 11.24 16.41 12.48
C GLY A 105 11.10 15.55 11.21
N CYS A 106 9.89 15.44 10.65
CA CYS A 106 9.65 14.79 9.38
C CYS A 106 9.78 15.82 8.24
N ARG A 107 10.56 15.49 7.23
CA ARG A 107 10.83 16.40 6.11
C ARG A 107 9.84 16.21 4.98
N VAL A 108 9.27 17.31 4.52
CA VAL A 108 8.50 17.36 3.26
C VAL A 108 9.49 17.27 2.09
N ALA A 109 9.26 16.32 1.18
CA ALA A 109 10.05 16.13 -0.03
C ALA A 109 9.49 16.95 -1.21
N SER A 110 8.16 16.98 -1.34
CA SER A 110 7.47 17.77 -2.37
C SER A 110 6.05 18.12 -1.92
N ARG A 111 5.53 19.20 -2.49
CA ARG A 111 4.14 19.63 -2.37
C ARG A 111 3.60 19.85 -3.78
N ILE A 112 2.42 19.32 -4.05
CA ILE A 112 1.72 19.49 -5.31
C ILE A 112 0.43 20.23 -5.00
N ASP A 113 0.31 21.42 -5.55
CA ASP A 113 -0.75 22.36 -5.22
C ASP A 113 -0.89 22.52 -3.69
N ASP A 114 -2.08 22.81 -3.21
CA ASP A 114 -2.37 22.91 -1.78
C ASP A 114 -3.06 21.66 -1.23
N VAL A 115 -2.97 20.54 -1.91
CA VAL A 115 -3.74 19.32 -1.58
C VAL A 115 -2.89 18.08 -1.36
N ILE A 116 -1.66 18.01 -1.91
CA ILE A 116 -0.81 16.81 -1.78
C ILE A 116 0.56 17.19 -1.21
N VAL A 117 1.01 16.41 -0.24
CA VAL A 117 2.36 16.50 0.31
C VAL A 117 2.99 15.10 0.34
N PHE A 118 4.23 15.00 -0.11
CA PHE A 118 5.04 13.78 0.02
C PHE A 118 6.13 13.99 1.07
N THR A 119 6.31 13.02 1.96
CA THR A 119 7.41 13.03 2.93
C THR A 119 8.68 12.39 2.37
N ASP A 120 9.81 12.88 2.86
CA ASP A 120 11.11 12.27 2.56
C ASP A 120 11.24 10.93 3.31
N PRO A 121 11.38 9.80 2.59
CA PRO A 121 11.44 8.47 3.20
C PRO A 121 12.60 8.31 4.19
N ARG A 122 13.63 9.13 4.12
CA ARG A 122 14.73 9.13 5.10
C ARG A 122 14.28 9.55 6.50
N THR A 123 13.13 10.21 6.62
CA THR A 123 12.55 10.65 7.90
C THR A 123 11.35 9.82 8.35
N THR A 124 10.93 8.84 7.54
CA THR A 124 9.75 7.99 7.71
C THR A 124 10.11 6.50 7.61
N ALA A 125 11.26 6.09 8.15
CA ALA A 125 11.74 4.71 8.17
C ALA A 125 11.78 4.03 6.77
N GLY A 126 12.00 4.81 5.70
CA GLY A 126 12.05 4.29 4.32
C GLY A 126 10.70 4.28 3.60
N VAL A 127 9.60 4.54 4.28
CA VAL A 127 8.24 4.52 3.71
C VAL A 127 7.94 5.87 3.05
N VAL A 128 7.57 5.88 1.78
CA VAL A 128 7.04 7.08 1.11
C VAL A 128 5.59 7.25 1.51
N ILE A 129 5.25 8.40 2.09
CA ILE A 129 3.91 8.73 2.54
C ILE A 129 3.41 9.93 1.73
N GLU A 130 2.23 9.77 1.15
CA GLU A 130 1.44 10.82 0.53
C GLU A 130 0.37 11.29 1.51
N TRP A 131 0.29 12.59 1.71
CA TRP A 131 -0.74 13.24 2.51
C TRP A 131 -1.68 13.98 1.59
N TYR A 132 -2.95 13.62 1.61
CA TYR A 132 -3.96 14.17 0.71
C TYR A 132 -5.03 14.94 1.48
N GLY A 133 -5.13 16.26 1.25
CA GLY A 133 -6.07 17.17 1.93
C GLY A 133 -7.34 17.48 1.13
N GLY A 134 -7.47 16.92 -0.07
CA GLY A 134 -8.61 17.18 -0.96
C GLY A 134 -9.77 16.19 -0.78
N VAL A 135 -10.77 16.35 -1.62
CA VAL A 135 -11.83 15.35 -1.83
C VAL A 135 -11.48 14.59 -3.10
N PRO A 136 -11.16 13.29 -3.01
CA PRO A 136 -10.81 12.53 -4.19
C PRO A 136 -12.04 12.36 -5.11
N PRO A 137 -11.86 12.56 -6.41
CA PRO A 137 -12.94 12.29 -7.34
C PRO A 137 -13.27 10.79 -7.35
N ASN A 138 -14.53 10.46 -7.60
CA ASN A 138 -15.00 9.09 -7.75
C ASN A 138 -14.72 8.12 -6.58
N ASP A 139 -14.35 8.62 -5.41
CA ASP A 139 -14.12 7.78 -4.23
C ASP A 139 -15.47 7.31 -3.64
N PRO A 140 -15.68 6.00 -3.50
CA PRO A 140 -16.92 5.43 -2.95
C PRO A 140 -17.26 5.90 -1.53
N ARG A 141 -16.26 6.26 -0.73
CA ARG A 141 -16.46 6.81 0.62
C ARG A 141 -17.19 8.15 0.63
N PHE A 142 -17.24 8.84 -0.51
CA PHE A 142 -18.02 10.07 -0.71
C PHE A 142 -19.33 9.85 -1.47
N GLY A 143 -19.80 8.61 -1.55
CA GLY A 143 -21.10 8.27 -2.11
C GLY A 143 -21.11 7.98 -3.61
N THR A 144 -19.95 7.91 -4.25
CA THR A 144 -19.85 7.42 -5.64
C THR A 144 -20.14 5.91 -5.67
N PRO A 145 -21.01 5.43 -6.57
CA PRO A 145 -21.27 4.00 -6.70
C PRO A 145 -20.00 3.21 -7.06
N ILE A 146 -19.78 2.10 -6.36
CA ILE A 146 -18.70 1.19 -6.73
C ILE A 146 -19.09 0.49 -8.04
N PRO A 147 -18.25 0.51 -9.09
CA PRO A 147 -18.52 -0.20 -10.34
C PRO A 147 -18.74 -1.70 -10.11
N PRO A 148 -19.52 -2.37 -10.95
CA PRO A 148 -19.64 -3.84 -10.88
C PRO A 148 -18.30 -4.51 -11.18
N TYR A 149 -18.14 -5.76 -10.77
CA TYR A 149 -16.98 -6.55 -11.16
C TYR A 149 -16.91 -6.69 -12.69
N PRO A 150 -15.77 -6.37 -13.31
CA PRO A 150 -15.62 -6.53 -14.77
C PRO A 150 -15.61 -8.02 -15.15
N ILE A 151 -15.11 -8.87 -14.27
CA ILE A 151 -15.07 -10.33 -14.37
C ILE A 151 -15.33 -10.93 -12.98
N ALA A 152 -15.71 -12.19 -12.90
CA ALA A 152 -15.80 -12.90 -11.62
C ALA A 152 -14.38 -13.05 -11.03
N PRO A 153 -14.12 -12.55 -9.83
CA PRO A 153 -12.81 -12.67 -9.20
C PRO A 153 -12.50 -14.10 -8.77
N LEU A 154 -11.22 -14.45 -8.73
CA LEU A 154 -10.77 -15.75 -8.24
C LEU A 154 -10.94 -15.87 -6.73
N LEU A 155 -10.67 -14.78 -6.00
CA LEU A 155 -10.76 -14.69 -4.53
C LEU A 155 -11.95 -13.81 -4.12
N GLU A 156 -12.68 -14.24 -3.13
CA GLU A 156 -13.70 -13.43 -2.45
C GLU A 156 -13.01 -12.51 -1.44
N VAL A 157 -12.66 -11.30 -1.85
CA VAL A 157 -12.01 -10.31 -0.99
C VAL A 157 -13.06 -9.42 -0.33
N THR A 158 -13.06 -9.37 1.00
CA THR A 158 -13.98 -8.55 1.80
C THR A 158 -13.38 -7.18 2.12
N HIS A 159 -12.08 -7.12 2.43
CA HIS A 159 -11.39 -5.90 2.82
C HIS A 159 -9.97 -5.86 2.25
N MET A 160 -9.44 -4.66 2.08
CA MET A 160 -8.00 -4.46 2.03
C MET A 160 -7.48 -4.58 3.48
N ALA A 161 -6.78 -5.66 3.80
CA ALA A 161 -6.40 -5.98 5.17
C ALA A 161 -5.34 -5.01 5.72
N PHE A 162 -4.33 -4.66 4.90
CA PHE A 162 -3.24 -3.76 5.27
C PHE A 162 -2.46 -3.29 4.04
N GLY A 163 -1.79 -2.14 4.17
CA GLY A 163 -0.63 -1.80 3.37
C GLY A 163 0.63 -2.34 4.05
N GLY A 164 1.61 -2.82 3.29
CA GLY A 164 2.83 -3.39 3.85
C GLY A 164 4.08 -2.57 3.52
N ALA A 165 5.04 -2.56 4.45
CA ALA A 165 6.38 -2.05 4.22
C ALA A 165 7.44 -2.95 4.85
N VAL A 166 8.60 -3.06 4.19
CA VAL A 166 9.80 -3.69 4.76
C VAL A 166 10.68 -2.60 5.32
N VAL A 167 11.20 -2.80 6.52
CA VAL A 167 12.02 -1.82 7.26
C VAL A 167 13.18 -2.53 7.97
N ASP A 168 14.23 -1.78 8.30
CA ASP A 168 15.40 -2.35 8.97
C ASP A 168 15.08 -2.82 10.40
N ASP A 169 14.36 -2.00 11.17
CA ASP A 169 13.91 -2.28 12.53
C ASP A 169 12.40 -2.00 12.64
N PRO A 170 11.54 -3.03 12.62
CA PRO A 170 10.08 -2.86 12.68
C PRO A 170 9.57 -2.15 13.92
N ALA A 171 10.18 -2.39 15.09
CA ALA A 171 9.73 -1.77 16.34
C ALA A 171 10.08 -0.27 16.36
N ALA A 172 11.30 0.09 15.98
CA ALA A 172 11.72 1.49 15.87
C ALA A 172 10.96 2.21 14.76
N ALA A 173 10.74 1.55 13.62
CA ALA A 173 9.96 2.11 12.52
C ALA A 173 8.50 2.33 12.91
N ALA A 174 7.87 1.39 13.63
CA ALA A 174 6.50 1.54 14.13
C ALA A 174 6.38 2.73 15.08
N ALA A 175 7.30 2.87 16.04
CA ALA A 175 7.31 4.02 16.95
C ALA A 175 7.45 5.33 16.19
N ARG A 176 8.38 5.40 15.22
CA ARG A 176 8.59 6.59 14.39
C ARG A 176 7.37 6.92 13.53
N LEU A 177 6.78 5.95 12.87
CA LEU A 177 5.61 6.14 12.02
C LEU A 177 4.37 6.51 12.84
N ALA A 178 4.19 5.94 14.04
CA ALA A 178 3.12 6.34 14.95
C ALA A 178 3.22 7.82 15.35
N GLU A 179 4.43 8.33 15.58
CA GLU A 179 4.68 9.75 15.82
C GLU A 179 4.35 10.60 14.58
N VAL A 180 4.82 10.19 13.39
CA VAL A 180 4.58 10.88 12.11
C VAL A 180 3.09 10.93 11.77
N PHE A 181 2.37 9.85 11.99
CA PHE A 181 0.92 9.77 11.75
C PHE A 181 0.07 10.37 12.89
N ALA A 182 0.67 10.73 14.03
CA ALA A 182 -0.02 11.10 15.26
C ALA A 182 -1.04 10.03 15.70
N THR A 183 -0.65 8.76 15.65
CA THR A 183 -1.49 7.58 15.92
C THR A 183 -0.79 6.60 16.86
N SER A 184 -1.21 5.35 16.89
CA SER A 184 -0.67 4.32 17.77
C SER A 184 -0.01 3.17 17.02
N VAL A 185 0.99 2.56 17.65
CA VAL A 185 1.47 1.22 17.31
C VAL A 185 0.36 0.23 17.69
N THR A 186 -0.06 -0.62 16.75
CA THR A 186 -1.13 -1.62 16.96
C THR A 186 -0.59 -2.89 17.58
N PHE A 187 0.59 -3.33 17.18
CA PHE A 187 1.29 -4.49 17.77
C PHE A 187 2.79 -4.42 17.48
N THR A 188 3.54 -5.21 18.26
CA THR A 188 4.94 -5.58 17.99
C THR A 188 5.14 -7.06 18.29
N ASP A 189 5.87 -7.76 17.41
CA ASP A 189 6.25 -9.18 17.59
C ASP A 189 7.73 -9.36 17.24
N ALA A 190 8.58 -9.33 18.25
CA ALA A 190 10.02 -9.52 18.08
C ALA A 190 10.40 -10.93 17.56
N THR A 191 9.47 -11.88 17.56
CA THR A 191 9.69 -13.26 17.13
C THR A 191 9.28 -13.50 15.67
N ALA A 192 8.66 -12.52 15.01
CA ALA A 192 8.10 -12.67 13.67
C ALA A 192 9.17 -12.94 12.60
N GLY A 193 10.39 -12.44 12.77
CA GLY A 193 11.43 -12.50 11.74
C GLY A 193 10.98 -11.80 10.45
N ALA A 194 11.54 -12.23 9.31
CA ALA A 194 11.13 -11.74 7.99
C ALA A 194 9.90 -12.48 7.40
N ALA A 195 9.35 -13.44 8.14
CA ALA A 195 8.34 -14.34 7.62
C ALA A 195 6.90 -13.79 7.74
N ARG A 196 6.66 -12.86 8.66
CA ARG A 196 5.35 -12.23 8.91
C ARG A 196 5.55 -10.81 9.42
N PRO A 197 4.49 -9.97 9.45
CA PRO A 197 4.61 -8.63 10.01
C PRO A 197 5.12 -8.70 11.46
N ALA A 198 6.16 -7.92 11.75
CA ALA A 198 6.78 -7.82 13.06
C ALA A 198 6.26 -6.63 13.87
N ALA A 199 5.62 -5.67 13.22
CA ALA A 199 4.94 -4.55 13.89
C ALA A 199 3.80 -4.01 13.01
N GLY A 200 2.92 -3.22 13.62
CA GLY A 200 1.83 -2.53 12.93
C GLY A 200 1.61 -1.12 13.46
N VAL A 201 1.16 -0.24 12.59
CA VAL A 201 0.79 1.15 12.91
C VAL A 201 -0.60 1.43 12.38
N SER A 202 -1.46 2.05 13.18
CA SER A 202 -2.81 2.44 12.74
C SER A 202 -2.76 3.55 11.69
N LEU A 203 -3.56 3.40 10.64
CA LEU A 203 -3.84 4.44 9.63
C LEU A 203 -5.31 4.91 9.74
N ALA A 204 -5.87 4.90 10.94
CA ALA A 204 -7.24 5.20 11.32
C ALA A 204 -8.24 4.08 10.95
N ASP A 205 -8.34 3.66 9.70
CA ASP A 205 -9.27 2.64 9.21
C ASP A 205 -8.60 1.30 8.83
N MET A 206 -7.27 1.23 8.85
CA MET A 206 -6.52 0.01 8.58
C MET A 206 -5.14 0.04 9.27
N THR A 207 -4.42 -1.06 9.20
CA THR A 207 -3.06 -1.18 9.73
C THR A 207 -2.01 -1.07 8.62
N LEU A 208 -0.94 -0.31 8.87
CA LEU A 208 0.32 -0.43 8.13
C LEU A 208 1.14 -1.54 8.75
N ALA A 209 1.35 -2.62 8.00
CA ALA A 209 2.12 -3.78 8.42
C ALA A 209 3.62 -3.59 8.12
N LEU A 210 4.47 -3.86 9.10
CA LEU A 210 5.92 -3.71 8.96
C LEU A 210 6.62 -5.06 9.10
N TRP A 211 7.39 -5.43 8.06
CA TRP A 211 8.25 -6.61 8.04
C TRP A 211 9.70 -6.23 8.30
N ALA A 212 10.43 -7.10 8.98
CA ALA A 212 11.87 -6.97 9.07
C ALA A 212 12.51 -7.22 7.69
N LEU A 213 13.51 -6.42 7.35
CA LEU A 213 14.39 -6.72 6.22
C LEU A 213 15.15 -8.02 6.55
N PRO A 214 15.15 -9.03 5.67
CA PRO A 214 15.91 -10.26 5.92
C PRO A 214 17.41 -9.99 5.95
N ASP A 215 18.13 -10.63 6.88
CA ASP A 215 19.58 -10.49 7.04
C ASP A 215 20.34 -10.94 5.79
N GLU A 216 19.85 -11.94 5.08
CA GLU A 216 20.37 -12.38 3.79
C GLU A 216 19.27 -12.30 2.72
N VAL A 217 19.50 -11.45 1.72
CA VAL A 217 18.68 -11.37 0.53
C VAL A 217 19.13 -12.49 -0.40
N THR A 218 18.54 -13.67 -0.24
CA THR A 218 18.73 -14.77 -1.19
C THR A 218 17.79 -14.59 -2.39
N SER A 219 18.20 -15.07 -3.57
CA SER A 219 17.38 -15.00 -4.79
C SER A 219 16.02 -15.71 -4.65
N ASP A 220 15.91 -16.64 -3.72
CA ASP A 220 14.72 -17.45 -3.46
C ASP A 220 13.84 -16.88 -2.34
N ALA A 221 14.31 -15.85 -1.63
CA ALA A 221 13.48 -15.20 -0.64
C ALA A 221 12.46 -14.29 -1.34
N LEU A 222 11.20 -14.36 -0.89
CA LEU A 222 10.10 -13.47 -1.31
C LEU A 222 10.56 -12.04 -1.52
N TRP A 223 11.43 -11.62 -0.65
CA TRP A 223 11.91 -10.27 -0.53
C TRP A 223 13.21 -10.02 -1.32
N GLY A 224 13.83 -11.04 -1.88
CA GLY A 224 15.13 -10.93 -2.58
C GLY A 224 15.10 -10.14 -3.88
N HIS A 225 13.99 -10.21 -4.61
CA HIS A 225 13.79 -9.43 -5.83
C HIS A 225 13.32 -8.00 -5.54
N VAL A 226 12.63 -7.80 -4.43
CA VAL A 226 11.85 -6.61 -4.13
C VAL A 226 12.55 -5.71 -3.12
N TYR A 227 13.34 -6.25 -2.20
CA TYR A 227 13.81 -5.51 -1.04
C TYR A 227 15.33 -5.44 -0.94
N ARG A 228 15.87 -4.48 -1.62
CA ARG A 228 17.25 -4.05 -1.37
C ARG A 228 17.32 -2.84 -0.41
N ARG A 229 16.17 -2.33 0.05
CA ARG A 229 16.04 -1.16 0.95
C ARG A 229 14.68 -1.17 1.63
N ALA A 230 14.58 -0.51 2.78
CA ALA A 230 13.32 -0.22 3.43
C ALA A 230 12.37 0.55 2.48
N GLN A 231 11.16 0.04 2.26
CA GLN A 231 10.17 0.65 1.35
C GLN A 231 8.80 -0.02 1.43
N THR A 232 7.78 0.63 0.88
CA THR A 232 6.44 0.04 0.68
C THR A 232 6.54 -1.22 -0.16
N SER A 233 5.87 -2.29 0.26
CA SER A 233 6.20 -3.62 -0.21
C SER A 233 5.03 -4.44 -0.75
N SER A 234 3.88 -4.39 -0.11
CA SER A 234 2.82 -5.35 -0.35
C SER A 234 1.44 -4.77 -0.09
N LEU A 235 0.45 -5.46 -0.63
CA LEU A 235 -0.97 -5.23 -0.39
C LEU A 235 -1.54 -6.46 0.31
N GLY A 236 -2.10 -6.29 1.51
CA GLY A 236 -2.83 -7.34 2.23
C GLY A 236 -4.30 -7.33 1.85
N VAL A 237 -4.89 -8.50 1.60
CA VAL A 237 -6.33 -8.67 1.34
C VAL A 237 -6.93 -9.70 2.28
N LEU A 238 -8.13 -9.41 2.79
CA LEU A 238 -8.86 -10.29 3.70
C LEU A 238 -9.86 -11.14 2.91
N VAL A 239 -9.79 -12.44 3.10
CA VAL A 239 -10.74 -13.42 2.58
C VAL A 239 -11.51 -14.07 3.73
N PRO A 240 -12.72 -14.61 3.51
CA PRO A 240 -13.48 -15.29 4.55
C PRO A 240 -12.84 -16.58 5.06
N ASP A 241 -12.11 -17.28 4.18
CA ASP A 241 -11.48 -18.57 4.47
C ASP A 241 -10.20 -18.77 3.67
N LEU A 242 -9.07 -18.90 4.36
CA LEU A 242 -7.75 -19.04 3.74
C LEU A 242 -7.59 -20.40 3.03
N ALA A 243 -8.22 -21.46 3.52
CA ALA A 243 -8.14 -22.78 2.88
C ALA A 243 -8.85 -22.77 1.52
N SER A 244 -10.06 -22.24 1.44
CA SER A 244 -10.79 -22.06 0.18
C SER A 244 -10.04 -21.17 -0.82
N ALA A 245 -9.40 -20.11 -0.32
CA ALA A 245 -8.56 -19.25 -1.15
C ALA A 245 -7.35 -20.03 -1.72
N SER A 246 -6.70 -20.85 -0.87
CA SER A 246 -5.59 -21.72 -1.28
C SER A 246 -6.01 -22.71 -2.38
N ASP A 247 -7.15 -23.36 -2.21
CA ASP A 247 -7.69 -24.31 -3.19
C ASP A 247 -7.96 -23.62 -4.54
N SER A 248 -8.56 -22.43 -4.51
CA SER A 248 -8.85 -21.62 -5.69
C SER A 248 -7.56 -21.21 -6.43
N LEU A 249 -6.56 -20.73 -5.70
CA LEU A 249 -5.26 -20.34 -6.26
C LEU A 249 -4.52 -21.54 -6.86
N THR A 250 -4.57 -22.69 -6.19
CA THR A 250 -3.96 -23.94 -6.67
C THR A 250 -4.65 -24.44 -7.94
N ALA A 251 -5.99 -24.48 -7.95
CA ALA A 251 -6.76 -24.91 -9.12
C ALA A 251 -6.52 -24.01 -10.35
N ALA A 252 -6.29 -22.72 -10.13
CA ALA A 252 -5.96 -21.75 -11.17
C ALA A 252 -4.46 -21.72 -11.52
N SER A 253 -3.63 -22.54 -10.86
CA SER A 253 -2.17 -22.58 -11.04
C SER A 253 -1.49 -21.24 -10.83
N VAL A 254 -1.99 -20.43 -9.88
CA VAL A 254 -1.39 -19.15 -9.52
C VAL A 254 -0.05 -19.40 -8.84
N PRO A 255 1.06 -18.80 -9.29
CA PRO A 255 2.35 -18.97 -8.64
C PRO A 255 2.33 -18.31 -7.26
N LEU A 256 2.78 -19.04 -6.24
CA LEU A 256 2.87 -18.60 -4.87
C LEU A 256 4.33 -18.50 -4.44
N VAL A 257 4.64 -17.52 -3.63
CA VAL A 257 5.96 -17.42 -3.00
C VAL A 257 5.94 -18.11 -1.64
N ARG A 258 4.81 -18.01 -0.95
CA ARG A 258 4.62 -18.59 0.38
C ARG A 258 3.18 -19.04 0.56
N HIS A 259 3.03 -20.15 1.27
CA HIS A 259 1.75 -20.63 1.75
C HIS A 259 1.95 -21.29 3.12
N ASP A 260 1.32 -20.76 4.15
CA ASP A 260 1.26 -21.36 5.48
C ASP A 260 -0.14 -21.13 6.12
N GLU A 261 -0.32 -21.54 7.38
CA GLU A 261 -1.59 -21.43 8.10
C GLU A 261 -2.05 -20.00 8.41
N ALA A 262 -1.17 -19.02 8.26
CA ALA A 262 -1.45 -17.62 8.60
C ALA A 262 -1.67 -16.73 7.37
N MET A 263 -1.03 -17.07 6.24
CA MET A 263 -1.10 -16.26 5.03
C MET A 263 -0.68 -17.02 3.77
N ILE A 264 -1.15 -16.53 2.64
CA ILE A 264 -0.66 -16.92 1.32
C ILE A 264 -0.06 -15.68 0.67
N VAL A 265 1.13 -15.82 0.11
CA VAL A 265 1.77 -14.73 -0.63
C VAL A 265 1.82 -15.08 -2.11
N VAL A 266 1.09 -14.32 -2.91
CA VAL A 266 1.01 -14.47 -4.35
C VAL A 266 2.26 -13.90 -4.99
N HIS A 267 2.84 -14.66 -5.94
CA HIS A 267 4.02 -14.19 -6.66
C HIS A 267 3.70 -12.95 -7.51
N PRO A 268 4.54 -11.91 -7.50
CA PRO A 268 4.27 -10.66 -8.20
C PRO A 268 4.09 -10.82 -9.72
N ASP A 269 4.63 -11.87 -10.35
CA ASP A 269 4.39 -12.15 -11.77
C ASP A 269 2.91 -12.38 -12.10
N ALA A 270 2.13 -12.88 -11.13
CA ALA A 270 0.69 -13.10 -11.30
C ALA A 270 -0.13 -11.81 -11.22
N THR A 271 0.45 -10.73 -10.71
CA THR A 271 -0.24 -9.48 -10.38
C THR A 271 0.38 -8.26 -11.07
N GLY A 272 1.22 -8.49 -12.07
CA GLY A 272 1.92 -7.41 -12.78
C GLY A 272 2.97 -6.68 -11.94
N GLY A 273 3.54 -7.34 -10.92
CA GLY A 273 4.62 -6.84 -10.09
C GLY A 273 4.21 -6.43 -8.67
N ILE A 274 2.96 -6.65 -8.30
CA ILE A 274 2.44 -6.29 -6.97
C ILE A 274 2.42 -7.53 -6.08
N VAL A 275 3.07 -7.48 -4.93
CA VAL A 275 2.99 -8.55 -3.93
C VAL A 275 1.64 -8.47 -3.23
N VAL A 276 0.80 -9.48 -3.42
CA VAL A 276 -0.48 -9.62 -2.72
C VAL A 276 -0.36 -10.65 -1.62
N VAL A 277 -0.72 -10.26 -0.40
CA VAL A 277 -0.74 -11.14 0.78
C VAL A 277 -2.19 -11.43 1.14
N VAL A 278 -2.60 -12.68 1.06
CA VAL A 278 -3.96 -13.12 1.40
C VAL A 278 -3.98 -13.62 2.84
N VAL A 279 -4.91 -13.10 3.62
CA VAL A 279 -5.12 -13.47 5.04
C VAL A 279 -6.61 -13.71 5.31
N ASP A 280 -6.93 -14.49 6.35
CA ASP A 280 -8.31 -14.73 6.81
C ASP A 280 -8.66 -13.97 8.09
N ARG A 281 -7.75 -13.19 8.61
CA ARG A 281 -7.93 -12.36 9.79
C ARG A 281 -7.18 -11.05 9.69
N LEU A 282 -7.71 -10.02 10.29
CA LEU A 282 -7.05 -8.73 10.42
C LEU A 282 -5.84 -8.84 11.36
N LEU A 283 -4.88 -7.94 11.20
CA LEU A 283 -3.70 -7.87 12.05
C LEU A 283 -4.09 -7.49 13.50
N PRO A 284 -3.29 -7.87 14.51
CA PRO A 284 -3.56 -7.51 15.90
C PRO A 284 -3.72 -6.00 16.08
N GLY A 285 -4.76 -5.56 16.79
CA GLY A 285 -5.04 -4.15 17.04
C GLY A 285 -5.50 -3.34 15.81
N ASP A 286 -5.84 -4.01 14.71
CA ASP A 286 -6.48 -3.34 13.57
C ASP A 286 -7.79 -2.66 14.03
N PRO A 287 -8.04 -1.39 13.66
CA PRO A 287 -9.21 -0.65 14.13
C PRO A 287 -10.55 -1.29 13.73
N ARG A 288 -10.56 -2.17 12.73
CA ARG A 288 -11.75 -2.91 12.28
C ARG A 288 -11.95 -4.25 12.97
N ALA A 289 -11.00 -4.71 13.79
CA ALA A 289 -11.05 -6.00 14.49
C ALA A 289 -11.90 -6.00 15.77
N SER A 290 -12.71 -4.97 16.00
CA SER A 290 -13.55 -4.79 17.20
C SER A 290 -14.94 -5.41 17.05
#